data_0904b6a3a8e093a8aa9057acb8014f16
#
_entry.id   0904b6a3a8e093a8aa9057acb8014f16
#
_cell.length_a   1.000
_cell.length_b   1.000
_cell.length_c   1.000
_cell.angle_alpha   90.00
_cell.angle_beta   90.00
_cell.angle_gamma   90.00
#
_symmetry.space_group_name_H-M   'P 1'
#
loop_
_entity.id
_entity.type
_entity.pdbx_description
1 polymer ?
#
loop_
_entity_poly.entity_id
_entity_poly.type
_entity_poly.pdbx_seq_one_letter_code
_entity_poly.pdbx_strand_id
1 'polypeptide(L)'
;MLCAGGGSMIFDTDVFIWIQRGSKRAAAMLDRHADRFIAVQTYMELLQGAQNRVQQASTRRFLKDFGIQILPLSPEIGNRAMSLVEQYALSHNLRAADALIAATALEAAQPLCTSNVKHFRPIPLLELERLVP
;
A
#
# COMPACT_ATOMS: atom_id res chain seq x y z
N MET A 1 -13.28 -2.31 21.52
CA MET A 1 -12.89 -1.99 21.18
C MET A 1 -11.96 -1.75 20.48
N LEU A 2 -12.04 -1.88 20.09
CA LEU A 2 -11.13 -1.60 19.32
C LEU A 2 -10.60 -0.54 19.22
N CYS A 3 -10.32 -0.72 19.42
CA CYS A 3 -9.93 0.53 19.74
C CYS A 3 -9.52 1.39 18.64
N ALA A 4 -9.69 2.63 18.75
CA ALA A 4 -9.26 3.55 17.76
C ALA A 4 -7.77 3.35 17.49
N GLY A 5 -7.38 3.28 16.25
CA GLY A 5 -6.01 3.09 15.86
C GLY A 5 -5.50 1.67 15.99
N GLY A 6 -6.37 0.75 16.45
CA GLY A 6 -5.98 -0.64 16.63
C GLY A 6 -6.24 -1.53 15.43
N GLY A 7 -6.79 -1.01 14.35
CA GLY A 7 -7.14 -1.81 13.20
C GLY A 7 -5.97 -2.19 12.33
N SER A 8 -6.25 -2.98 11.31
CA SER A 8 -5.27 -3.37 10.31
C SER A 8 -5.46 -2.57 9.03
N MET A 9 -4.38 -2.44 8.26
CA MET A 9 -4.34 -1.58 7.10
C MET A 9 -3.27 -2.04 6.14
N ILE A 10 -3.56 -1.99 4.84
CA ILE A 10 -2.54 -2.11 3.82
C ILE A 10 -2.12 -0.70 3.41
N PHE A 11 -0.83 -0.45 3.34
CA PHE A 11 -0.28 0.86 2.99
C PHE A 11 0.25 0.84 1.57
N ASP A 12 -0.21 1.81 0.76
CA ASP A 12 0.31 2.03 -0.58
C ASP A 12 1.77 2.54 -0.50
N THR A 13 2.49 2.33 -1.57
CA THR A 13 3.90 2.74 -1.67
C THR A 13 4.10 4.23 -1.35
N ASP A 14 3.18 5.09 -1.78
CA ASP A 14 3.31 6.53 -1.58
C ASP A 14 3.35 6.95 -0.12
N VAL A 15 2.73 6.18 0.78
CA VAL A 15 2.77 6.47 2.21
C VAL A 15 4.22 6.50 2.70
N PHE A 16 5.01 5.50 2.30
CA PHE A 16 6.42 5.40 2.68
C PHE A 16 7.27 6.47 2.01
N ILE A 17 6.95 6.84 0.77
CA ILE A 17 7.63 7.93 0.09
C ILE A 17 7.42 9.23 0.87
N TRP A 18 6.20 9.51 1.31
CA TRP A 18 5.91 10.70 2.11
C TRP A 18 6.63 10.67 3.46
N ILE A 19 6.72 9.50 4.09
CA ILE A 19 7.49 9.36 5.34
C ILE A 19 8.97 9.71 5.09
N GLN A 20 9.54 9.20 3.99
CA GLN A 20 10.91 9.51 3.62
C GLN A 20 11.14 11.00 3.36
N ARG A 21 10.10 11.69 2.92
CA ARG A 21 10.14 13.14 2.68
C ARG A 21 9.86 13.95 3.94
N GLY A 22 9.65 13.30 5.08
CA GLY A 22 9.47 13.97 6.34
C GLY A 22 8.05 14.29 6.72
N SER A 23 7.05 13.70 6.07
CA SER A 23 5.64 13.93 6.43
C SER A 23 5.33 13.31 7.79
N LYS A 24 5.01 14.15 8.75
CA LYS A 24 4.62 13.71 10.09
C LYS A 24 3.24 13.05 10.07
N ARG A 25 2.36 13.49 9.16
CA ARG A 25 1.03 12.91 9.01
C ARG A 25 1.10 11.48 8.48
N ALA A 26 1.99 11.25 7.51
CA ALA A 26 2.19 9.90 6.99
C ALA A 26 2.74 8.97 8.07
N ALA A 27 3.71 9.43 8.84
CA ALA A 27 4.27 8.65 9.94
C ALA A 27 3.20 8.36 11.00
N ALA A 28 2.36 9.35 11.33
CA ALA A 28 1.28 9.18 12.30
C ALA A 28 0.23 8.19 11.79
N MET A 29 -0.06 8.20 10.48
CA MET A 29 -1.01 7.26 9.89
C MET A 29 -0.51 5.82 10.04
N LEU A 30 0.78 5.59 9.79
CA LEU A 30 1.38 4.28 10.00
C LEU A 30 1.32 3.86 11.46
N ASP A 31 1.63 4.78 12.35
CA ASP A 31 1.72 4.53 13.79
C ASP A 31 0.38 4.17 14.42
N ARG A 32 -0.73 4.68 13.88
CA ARG A 32 -2.06 4.47 14.43
C ARG A 32 -2.59 3.05 14.27
N HIS A 33 -2.01 2.26 13.39
CA HIS A 33 -2.55 0.94 13.08
C HIS A 33 -1.71 -0.14 13.73
N ALA A 34 -2.39 -1.13 14.34
CA ALA A 34 -1.73 -2.22 15.05
C ALA A 34 -1.13 -3.23 14.09
N ASP A 35 -1.89 -3.59 13.05
CA ASP A 35 -1.45 -4.55 12.05
C ASP A 35 -1.21 -3.84 10.73
N ARG A 36 0.04 -3.87 10.29
CA ARG A 36 0.50 -3.10 9.14
C ARG A 36 0.96 -4.02 8.05
N PHE A 37 0.31 -3.89 6.90
CA PHE A 37 0.60 -4.74 5.75
C PHE A 37 1.02 -3.91 4.55
N ILE A 38 1.83 -4.51 3.69
CA ILE A 38 2.09 -3.99 2.35
C ILE A 38 1.97 -5.13 1.36
N ALA A 39 1.58 -4.80 0.14
CA ALA A 39 1.65 -5.75 -0.96
C ALA A 39 3.12 -6.00 -1.30
N VAL A 40 3.44 -7.18 -1.81
CA VAL A 40 4.81 -7.47 -2.27
C VAL A 40 5.24 -6.47 -3.35
N GLN A 41 4.30 -5.97 -4.14
CA GLN A 41 4.55 -4.92 -5.13
C GLN A 41 5.16 -3.67 -4.47
N THR A 42 4.57 -3.24 -3.35
CA THR A 42 5.08 -2.09 -2.59
C THR A 42 6.49 -2.35 -2.09
N TYR A 43 6.74 -3.54 -1.56
CA TYR A 43 8.07 -3.90 -1.08
C TYR A 43 9.11 -3.77 -2.19
N MET A 44 8.80 -4.34 -3.36
CA MET A 44 9.71 -4.27 -4.50
C MET A 44 9.94 -2.84 -4.98
N GLU A 45 8.89 -2.04 -5.02
CA GLU A 45 9.01 -0.63 -5.42
C GLU A 45 9.90 0.16 -4.46
N LEU A 46 9.75 -0.07 -3.16
CA LEU A 46 10.57 0.61 -2.16
C LEU A 46 12.04 0.22 -2.29
N LEU A 47 12.34 -1.07 -2.50
CA LEU A 47 13.72 -1.51 -2.69
C LEU A 47 14.30 -0.98 -4.00
N GLN A 48 13.50 -0.98 -5.05
CA GLN A 48 13.92 -0.50 -6.37
C GLN A 48 14.19 1.01 -6.36
N GLY A 49 13.47 1.75 -5.52
CA GLY A 49 13.65 3.19 -5.38
C GLY A 49 14.89 3.59 -4.59
N ALA A 50 15.53 2.66 -3.90
CA ALA A 50 16.75 2.95 -3.16
C ALA A 50 17.91 3.17 -4.14
N GLN A 51 18.74 4.18 -3.87
CA GLN A 51 19.81 4.56 -4.78
C GLN A 51 21.11 3.78 -4.56
N ASN A 52 21.24 3.15 -3.41
CA ASN A 52 22.44 2.39 -3.05
C ASN A 52 22.11 1.34 -1.98
N ARG A 53 23.11 0.50 -1.64
CA ARG A 53 22.92 -0.58 -0.67
C ARG A 53 22.58 -0.08 0.73
N VAL A 54 23.14 1.07 1.11
CA VAL A 54 22.87 1.65 2.44
C VAL A 54 21.41 2.04 2.56
N GLN A 55 20.89 2.71 1.54
CA GLN A 55 19.48 3.11 1.52
C GLN A 55 18.56 1.89 1.48
N GLN A 56 18.90 0.87 0.70
CA GLN A 56 18.09 -0.33 0.61
C GLN A 56 18.05 -1.06 1.96
N ALA A 57 19.21 -1.19 2.63
CA ALA A 57 19.27 -1.80 3.95
C ALA A 57 18.48 -1.00 4.98
N SER A 58 18.55 0.33 4.89
CA SER A 58 17.79 1.22 5.77
C SER A 58 16.29 1.03 5.60
N THR A 59 15.82 0.93 4.35
CA THR A 59 14.42 0.69 4.03
C THR A 59 13.95 -0.64 4.62
N ARG A 60 14.73 -1.71 4.42
CA ARG A 60 14.38 -3.03 4.96
C ARG A 60 14.32 -3.01 6.49
N ARG A 61 15.27 -2.32 7.13
CA ARG A 61 15.28 -2.19 8.58
C ARG A 61 14.06 -1.43 9.08
N PHE A 62 13.70 -0.34 8.42
CA PHE A 62 12.51 0.43 8.77
C PHE A 62 11.26 -0.45 8.74
N LEU A 63 11.07 -1.19 7.67
CA LEU A 63 9.90 -2.06 7.52
C LEU A 63 9.86 -3.12 8.63
N LYS A 64 11.01 -3.70 8.94
CA LYS A 64 11.11 -4.70 10.00
C LYS A 64 10.81 -4.09 11.37
N ASP A 65 11.40 -2.95 11.67
CA ASP A 65 11.27 -2.31 12.98
C ASP A 65 9.84 -1.86 13.25
N PHE A 66 9.11 -1.48 12.22
CA PHE A 66 7.70 -1.11 12.34
C PHE A 66 6.75 -2.29 12.19
N GLY A 67 7.27 -3.50 12.11
CA GLY A 67 6.43 -4.70 12.04
C GLY A 67 5.59 -4.80 10.79
N ILE A 68 6.08 -4.28 9.67
CA ILE A 68 5.35 -4.32 8.40
C ILE A 68 5.38 -5.74 7.85
N GLN A 69 4.20 -6.29 7.60
CA GLN A 69 4.05 -7.63 7.04
C GLN A 69 3.84 -7.54 5.54
N ILE A 70 4.58 -8.34 4.79
CA ILE A 70 4.49 -8.36 3.33
C ILE A 70 3.50 -9.44 2.92
N LEU A 71 2.50 -9.06 2.14
CA LEU A 71 1.51 -9.99 1.59
C LEU A 71 1.96 -10.41 0.20
N PRO A 72 2.25 -11.71 0.00
CA PRO A 72 2.74 -12.18 -1.29
C PRO A 72 1.63 -12.23 -2.33
N LEU A 73 2.02 -12.36 -3.58
CA LEU A 73 1.08 -12.56 -4.67
C LEU A 73 0.48 -13.96 -4.60
N SER A 74 -0.76 -14.06 -5.08
CA SER A 74 -1.47 -15.32 -5.24
C SER A 74 -2.09 -15.33 -6.64
N PRO A 75 -2.51 -16.51 -7.14
CA PRO A 75 -3.24 -16.56 -8.41
C PRO A 75 -4.49 -15.67 -8.39
N GLU A 76 -5.21 -15.62 -7.28
CA GLU A 76 -6.40 -14.80 -7.13
C GLU A 76 -6.08 -13.31 -7.24
N ILE A 77 -4.98 -12.87 -6.64
CA ILE A 77 -4.53 -11.48 -6.75
C ILE A 77 -4.18 -11.15 -8.20
N GLY A 78 -3.46 -12.04 -8.87
CA GLY A 78 -3.10 -11.83 -10.26
C GLY A 78 -4.32 -11.71 -11.18
N ASN A 79 -5.28 -12.62 -11.01
CA ASN A 79 -6.50 -12.61 -11.81
C ASN A 79 -7.33 -11.36 -11.57
N ARG A 80 -7.47 -10.96 -10.30
CA ARG A 80 -8.20 -9.74 -9.96
C ARG A 80 -7.50 -8.49 -10.52
N ALA A 81 -6.19 -8.45 -10.41
CA ALA A 81 -5.42 -7.31 -10.94
C ALA A 81 -5.59 -7.17 -12.45
N MET A 82 -5.55 -8.28 -13.20
CA MET A 82 -5.81 -8.24 -14.64
C MET A 82 -7.18 -7.64 -14.94
N SER A 83 -8.20 -8.10 -14.22
CA SER A 83 -9.57 -7.63 -14.39
C SER A 83 -9.68 -6.13 -14.11
N LEU A 84 -9.02 -5.65 -13.07
CA LEU A 84 -9.05 -4.23 -12.72
C LEU A 84 -8.38 -3.36 -13.81
N VAL A 85 -7.28 -3.82 -14.37
CA VAL A 85 -6.62 -3.11 -15.47
C VAL A 85 -7.52 -3.07 -16.70
N GLU A 86 -8.13 -4.21 -17.04
CA GLU A 86 -9.07 -4.29 -18.16
C GLU A 86 -10.22 -3.30 -18.00
N GLN A 87 -10.72 -3.12 -16.80
CA GLN A 87 -11.87 -2.24 -16.54
C GLN A 87 -11.50 -0.77 -16.41
N TYR A 88 -10.35 -0.44 -15.82
CA TYR A 88 -10.09 0.92 -15.36
C TYR A 88 -8.84 1.58 -15.96
N ALA A 89 -8.05 0.88 -16.77
CA ALA A 89 -6.83 1.48 -17.32
C ALA A 89 -7.14 2.68 -18.20
N LEU A 90 -8.14 2.57 -19.08
CA LEU A 90 -8.46 3.64 -20.01
C LEU A 90 -9.28 4.76 -19.35
N SER A 91 -10.24 4.39 -18.51
CA SER A 91 -11.16 5.37 -17.92
C SER A 91 -10.54 6.14 -16.75
N HIS A 92 -9.69 5.50 -15.97
CA HIS A 92 -9.15 6.06 -14.72
C HIS A 92 -7.64 5.98 -14.61
N ASN A 93 -6.97 5.60 -15.70
CA ASN A 93 -5.50 5.49 -15.73
C ASN A 93 -4.95 4.57 -14.64
N LEU A 94 -5.68 3.51 -14.32
CA LEU A 94 -5.21 2.54 -13.33
C LEU A 94 -4.03 1.78 -13.92
N ARG A 95 -2.88 1.85 -13.23
CA ARG A 95 -1.64 1.20 -13.68
C ARG A 95 -1.54 -0.20 -13.09
N ALA A 96 -0.71 -1.03 -13.73
CA ALA A 96 -0.54 -2.42 -13.28
C ALA A 96 -0.10 -2.51 -11.81
N ALA A 97 0.82 -1.65 -11.38
CA ALA A 97 1.27 -1.64 -9.98
C ALA A 97 0.12 -1.32 -9.03
N ASP A 98 -0.70 -0.32 -9.36
CA ASP A 98 -1.87 0.04 -8.55
C ASP A 98 -2.87 -1.10 -8.49
N ALA A 99 -3.08 -1.77 -9.62
CA ALA A 99 -4.00 -2.90 -9.68
C ALA A 99 -3.55 -4.06 -8.79
N LEU A 100 -2.26 -4.33 -8.75
CA LEU A 100 -1.71 -5.38 -7.87
C LEU A 100 -1.89 -5.02 -6.40
N ILE A 101 -1.66 -3.77 -6.04
CA ILE A 101 -1.86 -3.30 -4.67
C ILE A 101 -3.33 -3.38 -4.28
N ALA A 102 -4.22 -2.89 -5.15
CA ALA A 102 -5.67 -2.93 -4.89
C ALA A 102 -6.17 -4.36 -4.78
N ALA A 103 -5.73 -5.24 -5.69
CA ALA A 103 -6.13 -6.64 -5.67
C ALA A 103 -5.67 -7.33 -4.38
N THR A 104 -4.47 -7.01 -3.91
CA THR A 104 -3.95 -7.54 -2.65
C THR A 104 -4.86 -7.10 -1.49
N ALA A 105 -5.23 -5.83 -1.45
CA ALA A 105 -6.12 -5.31 -0.41
C ALA A 105 -7.48 -5.99 -0.44
N LEU A 106 -8.05 -6.18 -1.62
CA LEU A 106 -9.35 -6.84 -1.78
C LEU A 106 -9.30 -8.29 -1.34
N GLU A 107 -8.27 -9.04 -1.77
CA GLU A 107 -8.14 -10.45 -1.41
C GLU A 107 -7.86 -10.63 0.09
N ALA A 108 -7.14 -9.71 0.70
CA ALA A 108 -6.87 -9.74 2.13
C ALA A 108 -8.00 -9.15 2.97
N ALA A 109 -9.03 -8.59 2.33
CA ALA A 109 -10.16 -7.92 2.99
C ALA A 109 -9.68 -6.83 3.95
N GLN A 110 -8.73 -6.02 3.50
CA GLN A 110 -8.14 -4.93 4.28
C GLN A 110 -8.36 -3.60 3.58
N PRO A 111 -8.56 -2.52 4.34
CA PRO A 111 -8.59 -1.19 3.74
C PRO A 111 -7.20 -0.78 3.25
N LEU A 112 -7.18 0.06 2.23
CA LEU A 112 -5.95 0.57 1.63
C LEU A 112 -5.76 2.03 2.01
N CYS A 113 -4.61 2.35 2.59
CA CYS A 113 -4.20 3.72 2.89
C CYS A 113 -3.36 4.26 1.76
N THR A 114 -3.78 5.38 1.19
CA THR A 114 -3.08 6.01 0.06
C THR A 114 -3.33 7.52 0.05
N SER A 115 -2.39 8.29 -0.47
CA SER A 115 -2.62 9.70 -0.75
C SER A 115 -3.26 9.90 -2.13
N ASN A 116 -3.28 8.86 -2.95
CA ASN A 116 -3.69 8.93 -4.36
C ASN A 116 -5.04 8.24 -4.58
N VAL A 117 -6.05 8.68 -3.82
CA VAL A 117 -7.38 8.04 -3.84
C VAL A 117 -8.06 8.08 -5.22
N LYS A 118 -7.70 9.04 -6.06
CA LYS A 118 -8.28 9.17 -7.39
C LYS A 118 -8.14 7.90 -8.22
N HIS A 119 -6.99 7.26 -8.17
CA HIS A 119 -6.71 6.07 -8.96
C HIS A 119 -7.49 4.85 -8.48
N PHE A 120 -7.82 4.81 -7.19
CA PHE A 120 -8.47 3.64 -6.59
C PHE A 120 -9.96 3.80 -6.38
N ARG A 121 -10.47 5.03 -6.45
CA ARG A 121 -11.86 5.34 -6.14
C ARG A 121 -12.89 4.53 -6.94
N PRO A 122 -12.69 4.26 -8.25
CA PRO A 122 -13.70 3.53 -9.01
C PRO A 122 -13.79 2.05 -8.67
N ILE A 123 -12.84 1.49 -7.92
CA ILE A 123 -12.79 0.06 -7.66
C ILE A 123 -13.85 -0.32 -6.63
N PRO A 124 -14.82 -1.19 -7.00
CA PRO A 124 -15.86 -1.59 -6.06
C PRO A 124 -15.29 -2.37 -4.88
N LEU A 125 -15.89 -2.21 -3.71
CA LEU A 125 -15.59 -2.96 -2.49
C LEU A 125 -14.23 -2.63 -1.88
N LEU A 126 -13.43 -1.77 -2.50
CA LEU A 126 -12.16 -1.36 -1.94
C LEU A 126 -12.39 -0.21 -0.96
N GLU A 127 -12.10 -0.45 0.31
CA GLU A 127 -12.14 0.59 1.32
C GLU A 127 -10.86 1.40 1.26
N LEU A 128 -11.00 2.72 1.22
CA LEU A 128 -9.85 3.63 1.14
C LEU A 128 -9.76 4.50 2.38
N GLU A 129 -8.56 4.59 2.91
CA GLU A 129 -8.21 5.56 3.94
C GLU A 129 -7.30 6.60 3.29
N ARG A 130 -7.76 7.84 3.25
CA ARG A 130 -7.01 8.91 2.59
C ARG A 130 -5.91 9.43 3.49
N LEU A 131 -4.70 9.45 2.95
CA LEU A 131 -3.58 10.16 3.58
C LEU A 131 -3.48 11.55 2.95
N VAL A 132 -3.51 12.58 3.80
CA VAL A 132 -3.19 13.95 3.41
C VAL A 132 -1.82 14.26 4.00
N PRO A 133 -0.76 14.21 3.19
CA PRO A 133 0.60 14.29 3.70
C PRO A 133 0.98 15.65 4.25
#